data_fb43151a4096650edc4d0fc530c48bce
#
_entry.id   fb43151a4096650edc4d0fc530c48bce
#
_cell.length_a   1.000
_cell.length_b   1.000
_cell.length_c   1.000
_cell.angle_alpha   90.00
_cell.angle_beta   90.00
_cell.angle_gamma   90.00
#
_symmetry.space_group_name_H-M   'P 1'
#
loop_
_entity.id
_entity.type
_entity.pdbx_description
1 polymer ?
#
loop_
_entity_poly.entity_id
_entity_poly.type
_entity_poly.pdbx_seq_one_letter_code
_entity_poly.pdbx_strand_id
1 'polypeptide(L)'
;MHLHLIFVGKTTFPDVDSAIHRYLERLKYYTAVEVCLVKAEKIGKALTQEMIQERESKRILDLIKNRGLIAVWEQRGQELDSVAFAQLIGRLQKQGTSHLWMVIGGPLGVSQTLLEKSDYTLALSRMTFPHDIARLLVLEQIYRAFTILKGEPYHK
;
A
#
# COMPACT_ATOMS: atom_id res chain seq x y z
N MET A 1 -15.54 4.39 -2.41
CA MET A 1 -14.40 3.88 -1.59
C MET A 1 -13.28 4.89 -1.65
N HIS A 2 -12.69 5.27 -0.53
CA HIS A 2 -11.53 6.15 -0.47
C HIS A 2 -10.27 5.30 -0.23
N LEU A 3 -9.25 5.46 -1.08
CA LEU A 3 -7.98 4.76 -0.95
C LEU A 3 -6.98 5.64 -0.20
N HIS A 4 -6.42 5.12 0.87
CA HIS A 4 -5.37 5.76 1.65
C HIS A 4 -4.10 4.93 1.50
N LEU A 5 -3.08 5.50 0.88
CA LEU A 5 -1.78 4.86 0.71
C LEU A 5 -0.85 5.33 1.81
N ILE A 6 -0.46 4.44 2.71
CA ILE A 6 0.45 4.77 3.80
C ILE A 6 1.87 4.40 3.38
N PHE A 7 2.74 5.41 3.35
CA PHE A 7 4.17 5.24 3.10
C PHE A 7 4.97 5.60 4.35
N VAL A 8 5.88 4.73 4.75
CA VAL A 8 6.81 5.00 5.85
C VAL A 8 8.03 5.73 5.29
N GLY A 9 8.19 6.99 5.68
CA GLY A 9 9.21 7.88 5.12
C GLY A 9 8.86 8.42 3.73
N LYS A 10 9.63 9.39 3.27
CA LYS A 10 9.49 9.99 1.94
C LYS A 10 10.05 9.05 0.86
N THR A 11 9.56 9.18 -0.36
CA THR A 11 10.19 8.59 -1.55
C THR A 11 11.49 9.34 -1.83
N THR A 12 12.59 8.61 -2.00
CA THR A 12 13.94 9.19 -2.12
C THR A 12 14.40 9.37 -3.57
N PHE A 13 13.91 8.54 -4.49
CA PHE A 13 14.24 8.64 -5.92
C PHE A 13 13.30 9.63 -6.62
N PRO A 14 13.81 10.79 -7.14
CA PRO A 14 12.93 11.83 -7.73
C PRO A 14 12.15 11.37 -8.96
N ASP A 15 12.73 10.51 -9.79
CA ASP A 15 12.07 9.91 -10.95
C ASP A 15 10.95 8.96 -10.56
N VAL A 16 11.15 8.15 -9.51
CA VAL A 16 10.13 7.28 -8.94
C VAL A 16 9.00 8.10 -8.30
N ASP A 17 9.34 9.15 -7.55
CA ASP A 17 8.37 10.06 -6.95
C ASP A 17 7.52 10.74 -8.02
N SER A 18 8.13 11.20 -9.12
CA SER A 18 7.41 11.75 -10.28
C SER A 18 6.47 10.73 -10.93
N ALA A 19 6.89 9.46 -11.02
CA ALA A 19 6.05 8.39 -11.54
C ALA A 19 4.88 8.07 -10.60
N ILE A 20 5.10 8.06 -9.28
CA ILE A 20 4.07 7.91 -8.25
C ILE A 20 3.01 9.00 -8.41
N HIS A 21 3.41 10.27 -8.50
CA HIS A 21 2.48 11.39 -8.70
C HIS A 21 1.65 11.23 -9.98
N ARG A 22 2.25 10.74 -11.08
CA ARG A 22 1.53 10.49 -12.34
C ARG A 22 0.44 9.43 -12.17
N TYR A 23 0.68 8.35 -11.43
CA TYR A 23 -0.35 7.34 -11.16
C TYR A 23 -1.43 7.87 -10.20
N LEU A 24 -1.06 8.66 -9.20
CA LEU A 24 -2.04 9.30 -8.31
C LEU A 24 -2.99 10.22 -9.08
N GLU A 25 -2.49 11.06 -9.99
CA GLU A 25 -3.34 11.91 -10.84
C GLU A 25 -4.30 11.08 -11.71
N ARG A 26 -3.84 9.98 -12.29
CA ARG A 26 -4.71 9.07 -13.06
C ARG A 26 -5.76 8.39 -12.18
N LEU A 27 -5.40 7.97 -10.98
CA LEU A 27 -6.31 7.31 -10.05
C LEU A 27 -7.46 8.21 -9.59
N LYS A 28 -7.27 9.52 -9.53
CA LYS A 28 -8.33 10.49 -9.17
C LYS A 28 -9.55 10.43 -10.09
N TYR A 29 -9.40 9.94 -11.33
CA TYR A 29 -10.54 9.72 -12.25
C TYR A 29 -11.43 8.54 -11.87
N TYR A 30 -10.93 7.63 -11.03
CA TYR A 30 -11.65 6.40 -10.65
C TYR A 30 -12.13 6.42 -9.21
N THR A 31 -11.36 7.02 -8.31
CA THR A 31 -11.65 7.00 -6.88
C THR A 31 -10.95 8.14 -6.15
N ALA A 32 -11.46 8.50 -4.98
CA ALA A 32 -10.70 9.36 -4.07
C ALA A 32 -9.46 8.62 -3.58
N VAL A 33 -8.30 9.22 -3.73
CA VAL A 33 -7.01 8.63 -3.35
C VAL A 33 -6.10 9.68 -2.72
N GLU A 34 -5.41 9.32 -1.66
CA GLU A 34 -4.42 10.16 -1.01
C GLU A 34 -3.23 9.34 -0.51
N VAL A 35 -2.09 9.99 -0.36
CA VAL A 35 -0.89 9.43 0.27
C VAL A 35 -0.74 10.02 1.67
N CYS A 36 -0.63 9.14 2.65
CA CYS A 36 -0.37 9.48 4.05
C CYS A 36 1.06 9.08 4.39
N LEU A 37 1.91 10.06 4.71
CA LEU A 37 3.28 9.80 5.12
C LEU A 37 3.36 9.57 6.63
N VAL A 38 3.96 8.46 7.01
CA VAL A 38 4.31 8.14 8.40
C VAL A 38 5.80 8.35 8.59
N LYS A 39 6.18 8.97 9.70
CA LYS A 39 7.58 9.23 10.01
C LYS A 39 8.34 7.91 10.19
N ALA A 40 9.41 7.71 9.40
CA ALA A 40 10.32 6.59 9.54
C ALA A 40 11.20 6.76 10.78
N GLU A 41 11.54 5.65 11.45
CA GLU A 41 12.58 5.61 12.47
C GLU A 41 13.97 5.64 11.82
N LYS A 42 14.94 6.17 12.57
CA LYS A 42 16.33 6.12 12.13
C LYS A 42 16.89 4.71 12.35
N ILE A 43 17.37 4.10 11.28
CA ILE A 43 18.10 2.83 11.36
C ILE A 43 19.49 3.10 11.93
N GLY A 44 19.82 2.43 13.03
CA GLY A 44 21.12 2.60 13.69
C GLY A 44 21.28 1.62 14.85
N LYS A 45 22.40 1.72 15.58
CA LYS A 45 22.73 0.79 16.67
C LYS A 45 21.85 0.90 17.92
N ALA A 46 21.07 2.00 18.03
CA ALA A 46 20.27 2.27 19.23
C ALA A 46 18.94 1.51 19.31
N LEU A 47 18.41 1.03 18.19
CA LEU A 47 17.14 0.35 18.10
C LEU A 47 17.28 -0.98 17.36
N THR A 48 16.60 -2.02 17.84
CA THR A 48 16.50 -3.29 17.10
C THR A 48 15.53 -3.14 15.93
N GLN A 49 15.59 -4.07 14.98
CA GLN A 49 14.64 -4.11 13.87
C GLN A 49 13.19 -4.17 14.37
N GLU A 50 12.91 -5.03 15.34
CA GLU A 50 11.57 -5.18 15.92
C GLU A 50 11.08 -3.87 16.56
N MET A 51 11.95 -3.16 17.28
CA MET A 51 11.60 -1.87 17.89
C MET A 51 11.25 -0.82 16.83
N ILE A 52 11.98 -0.78 15.73
CA ILE A 52 11.70 0.12 14.59
C ILE A 52 10.35 -0.23 13.98
N GLN A 53 10.13 -1.50 13.65
CA GLN A 53 8.87 -1.98 13.08
C GLN A 53 7.68 -1.66 13.98
N GLU A 54 7.78 -1.91 15.29
CA GLU A 54 6.69 -1.63 16.24
C GLU A 54 6.38 -0.13 16.35
N ARG A 55 7.38 0.72 16.41
CA ARG A 55 7.19 2.18 16.48
C ARG A 55 6.52 2.74 15.22
N GLU A 56 6.98 2.29 14.04
CA GLU A 56 6.39 2.69 12.76
C GLU A 56 4.96 2.16 12.62
N SER A 57 4.74 0.89 12.94
CA SER A 57 3.41 0.26 12.90
C SER A 57 2.43 0.88 13.87
N LYS A 58 2.87 1.28 15.06
CA LYS A 58 2.05 2.04 15.99
C LYS A 58 1.56 3.36 15.39
N ARG A 59 2.45 4.14 14.75
CA ARG A 59 2.06 5.38 14.07
C ARG A 59 1.06 5.14 12.94
N ILE A 60 1.22 4.03 12.20
CA ILE A 60 0.28 3.62 11.15
C ILE A 60 -1.09 3.36 11.77
N LEU A 61 -1.17 2.54 12.82
CA LEU A 61 -2.43 2.22 13.48
C LEU A 61 -3.09 3.45 14.12
N ASP A 62 -2.31 4.33 14.72
CA ASP A 62 -2.80 5.60 15.29
C ASP A 62 -3.38 6.53 14.21
N LEU A 63 -2.85 6.48 12.98
CA LEU A 63 -3.37 7.22 11.83
C LEU A 63 -4.70 6.62 11.33
N ILE A 64 -4.79 5.31 11.22
CA ILE A 64 -5.97 4.58 10.71
C ILE A 64 -7.16 4.70 11.67
N LYS A 65 -6.93 4.67 12.98
CA LYS A 65 -7.95 4.80 14.05
C LYS A 65 -9.16 3.86 13.87
N ASN A 66 -8.92 2.61 13.42
CA ASN A 66 -9.94 1.60 13.14
C ASN A 66 -11.01 2.06 12.11
N ARG A 67 -10.64 2.90 11.15
CA ARG A 67 -11.53 3.38 10.09
C ARG A 67 -11.31 2.61 8.79
N GLY A 68 -12.14 1.62 8.52
CA GLY A 68 -12.10 0.86 7.27
C GLY A 68 -11.18 -0.36 7.32
N LEU A 69 -10.91 -0.92 6.14
CA LEU A 69 -10.11 -2.13 5.97
C LEU A 69 -8.63 -1.80 5.78
N ILE A 70 -7.78 -2.69 6.25
CA ILE A 70 -6.32 -2.58 6.19
C ILE A 70 -5.76 -3.66 5.28
N ALA A 71 -5.07 -3.28 4.22
CA ALA A 71 -4.28 -4.16 3.36
C ALA A 71 -2.79 -3.81 3.52
N VAL A 72 -1.99 -4.76 3.96
CA VAL A 72 -0.55 -4.59 4.11
C VAL A 72 0.16 -5.29 2.97
N TRP A 73 1.07 -4.58 2.30
CA TRP A 73 1.96 -5.15 1.29
C TRP A 73 3.22 -5.68 1.95
N GLU A 74 3.35 -7.00 1.96
CA GLU A 74 4.44 -7.72 2.61
C GLU A 74 4.83 -8.95 1.77
N GLN A 75 6.13 -9.25 1.66
CA GLN A 75 6.67 -10.28 0.78
C GLN A 75 6.07 -11.67 0.99
N ARG A 76 5.70 -12.02 2.24
CA ARG A 76 5.10 -13.33 2.58
C ARG A 76 3.58 -13.32 2.52
N GLY A 77 2.98 -12.24 2.02
CA GLY A 77 1.55 -12.13 1.83
C GLY A 77 1.02 -13.00 0.69
N GLN A 78 -0.27 -12.93 0.46
CA GLN A 78 -0.93 -13.61 -0.64
C GLN A 78 -0.53 -12.96 -1.97
N GLU A 79 -0.03 -13.75 -2.89
CA GLU A 79 0.20 -13.32 -4.28
C GLU A 79 -1.12 -13.40 -5.07
N LEU A 80 -1.46 -12.32 -5.75
CA LEU A 80 -2.61 -12.24 -6.66
C LEU A 80 -2.12 -11.80 -8.03
N ASP A 81 -2.68 -12.36 -9.09
CA ASP A 81 -2.53 -11.76 -10.40
C ASP A 81 -3.34 -10.45 -10.51
N SER A 82 -3.10 -9.67 -11.55
CA SER A 82 -3.75 -8.37 -11.74
C SER A 82 -5.28 -8.48 -11.84
N VAL A 83 -5.81 -9.57 -12.39
CA VAL A 83 -7.26 -9.79 -12.53
C VAL A 83 -7.87 -10.14 -11.18
N ALA A 84 -7.25 -11.03 -10.42
CA ALA A 84 -7.68 -11.39 -9.07
C ALA A 84 -7.63 -10.18 -8.11
N PHE A 85 -6.59 -9.35 -8.22
CA PHE A 85 -6.49 -8.10 -7.46
C PHE A 85 -7.61 -7.12 -7.84
N ALA A 86 -7.89 -6.94 -9.15
CA ALA A 86 -9.01 -6.13 -9.60
C ALA A 86 -10.36 -6.64 -9.06
N GLN A 87 -10.58 -7.97 -9.07
CA GLN A 87 -11.77 -8.59 -8.51
C GLN A 87 -11.89 -8.34 -6.99
N LEU A 88 -10.77 -8.37 -6.24
CA LEU A 88 -10.75 -8.01 -4.83
C LEU A 88 -11.24 -6.56 -4.64
N ILE A 89 -10.64 -5.60 -5.35
CA ILE A 89 -11.04 -4.18 -5.29
C ILE A 89 -12.52 -4.02 -5.64
N GLY A 90 -12.99 -4.67 -6.71
CA GLY A 90 -14.39 -4.63 -7.13
C GLY A 90 -15.36 -5.20 -6.08
N ARG A 91 -14.99 -6.29 -5.41
CA ARG A 91 -15.78 -6.85 -4.29
C ARG A 91 -15.90 -5.87 -3.13
N LEU A 92 -14.78 -5.26 -2.72
CA LEU A 92 -14.75 -4.30 -1.63
C LEU A 92 -15.64 -3.08 -1.93
N GLN A 93 -15.62 -2.59 -3.18
CA GLN A 93 -16.51 -1.52 -3.61
C GLN A 93 -18.00 -1.93 -3.53
N LYS A 94 -18.35 -3.13 -4.03
CA LYS A 94 -19.72 -3.66 -4.00
C LYS A 94 -20.22 -3.90 -2.57
N GLN A 95 -19.34 -4.24 -1.64
CA GLN A 95 -19.64 -4.41 -0.21
C GLN A 95 -19.81 -3.08 0.54
N GLY A 96 -19.64 -1.94 -0.14
CA GLY A 96 -19.78 -0.63 0.48
C GLY A 96 -18.60 -0.20 1.34
N THR A 97 -17.42 -0.77 1.11
CA THR A 97 -16.19 -0.35 1.84
C THR A 97 -15.94 1.13 1.62
N SER A 98 -16.03 1.92 2.68
CA SER A 98 -15.84 3.37 2.62
C SER A 98 -14.36 3.77 2.55
N HIS A 99 -13.52 3.11 3.34
CA HIS A 99 -12.08 3.38 3.42
C HIS A 99 -11.27 2.09 3.28
N LEU A 100 -10.26 2.12 2.42
CA LEU A 100 -9.26 1.05 2.27
C LEU A 100 -7.86 1.65 2.46
N TRP A 101 -7.20 1.22 3.52
CA TRP A 101 -5.84 1.61 3.88
C TRP A 101 -4.86 0.59 3.32
N MET A 102 -3.99 1.02 2.41
CA MET A 102 -2.94 0.19 1.84
C MET A 102 -1.59 0.62 2.40
N VAL A 103 -0.97 -0.25 3.17
CA VAL A 103 0.29 0.04 3.85
C VAL A 103 1.46 -0.53 3.07
N ILE A 104 2.42 0.31 2.72
CA ILE A 104 3.73 -0.08 2.21
C ILE A 104 4.76 0.31 3.27
N GLY A 105 5.34 -0.69 3.93
CA GLY A 105 6.31 -0.51 5.00
C GLY A 105 7.59 0.19 4.55
N GLY A 106 8.43 0.53 5.53
CA GLY A 106 9.78 1.03 5.30
C GLY A 106 10.77 -0.09 4.95
N PRO A 107 12.08 0.23 4.91
CA PRO A 107 13.13 -0.73 4.52
C PRO A 107 13.19 -2.02 5.35
N LEU A 108 12.75 -1.98 6.60
CA LEU A 108 12.75 -3.12 7.50
C LEU A 108 11.40 -3.88 7.55
N GLY A 109 10.43 -3.48 6.72
CA GLY A 109 9.09 -4.07 6.72
C GLY A 109 8.19 -3.53 7.83
N VAL A 110 7.19 -4.30 8.22
CA VAL A 110 6.17 -3.95 9.23
C VAL A 110 6.21 -4.92 10.41
N SER A 111 5.61 -4.52 11.54
CA SER A 111 5.55 -5.39 12.72
C SER A 111 4.52 -6.50 12.57
N GLN A 112 4.71 -7.56 13.36
CA GLN A 112 3.73 -8.65 13.48
C GLN A 112 2.38 -8.12 13.99
N THR A 113 2.40 -7.16 14.91
CA THR A 113 1.19 -6.50 15.45
C THR A 113 0.34 -5.85 14.35
N LEU A 114 0.97 -5.21 13.36
CA LEU A 114 0.24 -4.62 12.24
C LEU A 114 -0.32 -5.69 11.29
N LEU A 115 0.45 -6.75 11.03
CA LEU A 115 -0.01 -7.87 10.20
C LEU A 115 -1.23 -8.57 10.82
N GLU A 116 -1.24 -8.80 12.12
CA GLU A 116 -2.37 -9.41 12.83
C GLU A 116 -3.65 -8.55 12.82
N LYS A 117 -3.49 -7.23 12.71
CA LYS A 117 -4.61 -6.29 12.60
C LYS A 117 -5.03 -5.98 11.16
N SER A 118 -4.33 -6.52 10.17
CA SER A 118 -4.67 -6.32 8.78
C SER A 118 -5.78 -7.28 8.33
N ASP A 119 -6.67 -6.80 7.48
CA ASP A 119 -7.70 -7.62 6.83
C ASP A 119 -7.12 -8.40 5.65
N TYR A 120 -6.08 -7.85 5.02
CA TYR A 120 -5.38 -8.44 3.89
C TYR A 120 -3.88 -8.27 4.04
N THR A 121 -3.13 -9.34 3.85
CA THR A 121 -1.68 -9.30 3.65
C THR A 121 -1.39 -9.75 2.24
N LEU A 122 -0.93 -8.84 1.38
CA LEU A 122 -0.72 -9.04 -0.05
C LEU A 122 0.76 -8.97 -0.39
N ALA A 123 1.19 -9.73 -1.39
CA ALA A 123 2.53 -9.66 -1.92
C ALA A 123 2.52 -9.26 -3.40
N LEU A 124 3.45 -8.40 -3.80
CA LEU A 124 3.71 -8.11 -5.21
C LEU A 124 4.41 -9.28 -5.91
N SER A 125 5.31 -9.93 -5.18
CA SER A 125 6.15 -11.05 -5.64
C SER A 125 6.88 -11.62 -4.42
N ARG A 126 7.43 -12.81 -4.55
CA ARG A 126 8.39 -13.36 -3.57
C ARG A 126 9.77 -12.70 -3.64
N MET A 127 10.03 -11.94 -4.69
CA MET A 127 11.24 -11.11 -4.77
C MET A 127 11.08 -9.86 -3.90
N THR A 128 12.20 -9.42 -3.31
CA THR A 128 12.23 -8.16 -2.56
C THR A 128 12.43 -6.98 -3.50
N PHE A 129 11.75 -5.88 -3.22
CA PHE A 129 11.91 -4.61 -3.91
C PHE A 129 12.35 -3.52 -2.94
N PRO A 130 13.15 -2.54 -3.36
CA PRO A 130 13.29 -1.29 -2.63
C PRO A 130 11.90 -0.70 -2.37
N HIS A 131 11.68 -0.16 -1.18
CA HIS A 131 10.36 0.34 -0.77
C HIS A 131 9.79 1.41 -1.71
N ASP A 132 10.64 2.27 -2.32
CA ASP A 132 10.20 3.26 -3.31
C ASP A 132 9.66 2.59 -4.58
N ILE A 133 10.32 1.53 -5.05
CA ILE A 133 9.85 0.75 -6.22
C ILE A 133 8.56 0.00 -5.87
N ALA A 134 8.46 -0.59 -4.69
CA ALA A 134 7.24 -1.24 -4.24
C ALA A 134 6.04 -0.28 -4.24
N ARG A 135 6.23 0.97 -3.78
CA ARG A 135 5.20 2.03 -3.82
C ARG A 135 4.69 2.26 -5.24
N LEU A 136 5.62 2.40 -6.20
CA LEU A 136 5.26 2.62 -7.61
C LEU A 136 4.52 1.42 -8.19
N LEU A 137 4.98 0.19 -7.92
CA LEU A 137 4.35 -1.02 -8.41
C LEU A 137 2.95 -1.20 -7.83
N VAL A 138 2.76 -0.95 -6.54
CA VAL A 138 1.43 -0.99 -5.90
C VAL A 138 0.48 0.01 -6.57
N LEU A 139 0.92 1.24 -6.79
CA LEU A 139 0.11 2.26 -7.47
C LEU A 139 -0.23 1.87 -8.91
N GLU A 140 0.71 1.31 -9.65
CA GLU A 140 0.47 0.78 -11.00
C GLU A 140 -0.58 -0.32 -10.98
N GLN A 141 -0.49 -1.27 -10.04
CA GLN A 141 -1.46 -2.36 -9.92
C GLN A 141 -2.85 -1.87 -9.49
N ILE A 142 -2.94 -0.87 -8.62
CA ILE A 142 -4.21 -0.23 -8.27
C ILE A 142 -4.83 0.42 -9.52
N TYR A 143 -4.05 1.19 -10.27
CA TYR A 143 -4.51 1.82 -11.52
C TYR A 143 -4.99 0.77 -12.52
N ARG A 144 -4.20 -0.29 -12.74
CA ARG A 144 -4.54 -1.42 -13.60
C ARG A 144 -5.84 -2.10 -13.14
N ALA A 145 -6.02 -2.29 -11.84
CA ALA A 145 -7.25 -2.87 -11.31
C ALA A 145 -8.50 -2.05 -11.68
N PHE A 146 -8.43 -0.72 -11.57
CA PHE A 146 -9.55 0.14 -11.97
C PHE A 146 -9.80 0.11 -13.47
N THR A 147 -8.76 0.07 -14.31
CA THR A 147 -8.93 -0.05 -15.77
C THR A 147 -9.55 -1.40 -16.17
N ILE A 148 -9.18 -2.50 -15.48
CA ILE A 148 -9.82 -3.81 -15.68
C ILE A 148 -11.30 -3.74 -15.29
N LEU A 149 -11.64 -3.17 -14.13
CA LEU A 149 -13.02 -3.04 -13.67
C LEU A 149 -13.90 -2.19 -14.60
N LYS A 150 -13.29 -1.27 -15.33
CA LYS A 150 -13.97 -0.41 -16.32
C LYS A 150 -13.96 -0.98 -17.74
N GLY A 151 -13.28 -2.09 -17.99
CA GLY A 151 -13.14 -2.68 -19.32
C GLY A 151 -12.27 -1.84 -20.27
N GLU A 152 -11.36 -1.05 -19.74
CA GLU A 152 -10.47 -0.20 -20.53
C GLU A 152 -9.25 -0.99 -21.09
N PRO A 153 -8.70 -0.60 -22.27
CA PRO A 153 -7.68 -1.37 -22.97
C PRO A 153 -6.25 -1.20 -22.41
N TYR A 154 -6.10 -0.94 -21.11
CA TYR A 154 -4.79 -0.83 -20.45
C TYR A 154 -4.19 -2.19 -20.12
N HIS A 155 -5.02 -3.12 -19.66
CA HIS A 155 -4.61 -4.50 -19.39
C HIS A 155 -4.80 -5.33 -20.66
N LYS A 156 -3.70 -5.76 -21.27
CA LYS A 156 -3.70 -6.61 -22.48
C LYS A 156 -3.20 -7.99 -22.13
#